data_bb0f9395f8610a379fedebb96f87efbc
#
_entry.id   bb0f9395f8610a379fedebb96f87efbc
#
_cell.length_a   1.000
_cell.length_b   1.000
_cell.length_c   1.000
_cell.angle_alpha   90.00
_cell.angle_beta   90.00
_cell.angle_gamma   90.00
#
_symmetry.space_group_name_H-M   'P 1'
#
loop_
_entity.id
_entity.type
_entity.pdbx_description
1 polymer ?
#
loop_
_entity_poly.entity_id
_entity_poly.type
_entity_poly.pdbx_seq_one_letter_code
_entity_poly.pdbx_strand_id
1 'polypeptide(L)'
;MKKKTILLAIIPALAFLLLSCTNYSDDNKQETDKPKENEPQDITPDDTPNDDSNNDGNTTPVDNNPVDNNPKEDKLNPMDEPYIGRQYYLNHIGDIYSAWGTYRGKGITIAVIDAGFNPNHEDFYYADGTSKVSDKSASFTTTSSGTTTSVGVDKVVNMSESHGTFCAGVAAAAINGKGVVGIAPEATLLLLKTDLKPKSIAKAFKYAADNGAKVVTISIGSYYTYEGDLVNDGSDLGTVFDEPVKYCYDRNIPVISAGGNGGQSQPTEFTFPGCVDNVIGVGGLAANSSTNIWEGSSYNSSPQYQFIDVFAPADMMFGCCHYDGKLYDGGWNGTSFASPIVAGLAALYFEKNPNNTSIQFENNLYNSCRALASQNGVQSNQLGHGRVDVTKLLNLTSSGSVTARFKSDWSDCYAYVWNSVTGTHQNSWPGTKLSKNNGVFSVNVDSSTYDSIIFTQSNSGPKTPDLLIASFINGNVYDLTSPISEQGMDFKVGVYH
;
A
#
# COMPACT_ATOMS: atom_id res chain seq x y z
N MET A 1 15.60 6.72 -25.18
CA MET A 1 15.74 5.55 -26.11
C MET A 1 16.78 4.62 -25.51
N LYS A 2 16.36 3.64 -24.71
CA LYS A 2 17.26 2.58 -24.19
C LYS A 2 17.30 1.49 -25.25
N LYS A 3 18.40 1.38 -25.99
CA LYS A 3 18.60 0.28 -26.94
C LYS A 3 18.87 -1.00 -26.18
N LYS A 4 17.99 -1.98 -26.33
CA LYS A 4 18.13 -3.34 -25.78
C LYS A 4 19.11 -4.13 -26.68
N THR A 5 20.27 -4.51 -26.14
CA THR A 5 21.13 -5.56 -26.73
C THR A 5 21.12 -6.72 -25.73
N ILE A 6 20.48 -7.83 -26.11
CA ILE A 6 20.32 -9.01 -25.27
C ILE A 6 21.34 -10.05 -25.65
N LEU A 7 22.06 -10.59 -24.66
CA LEU A 7 23.01 -11.69 -24.82
C LEU A 7 22.39 -12.99 -24.26
N LEU A 8 22.35 -14.04 -25.07
CA LEU A 8 21.67 -15.31 -24.81
C LEU A 8 22.31 -16.15 -23.69
N ALA A 9 21.48 -16.69 -22.80
CA ALA A 9 21.76 -17.90 -22.06
C ALA A 9 20.46 -18.74 -21.94
N ILE A 10 20.49 -19.97 -22.37
CA ILE A 10 19.35 -20.89 -22.50
C ILE A 10 19.15 -21.66 -21.19
N ILE A 11 18.00 -21.56 -20.55
CA ILE A 11 17.49 -22.51 -19.55
C ILE A 11 15.98 -22.69 -19.76
N PRO A 12 15.45 -23.92 -19.90
CA PRO A 12 14.03 -24.14 -20.13
C PRO A 12 13.29 -24.42 -18.82
N ALA A 13 12.28 -23.65 -18.50
CA ALA A 13 11.16 -24.12 -17.66
C ALA A 13 9.97 -23.17 -17.68
N LEU A 14 8.84 -23.68 -18.12
CA LEU A 14 7.53 -23.05 -18.08
C LEU A 14 6.98 -23.07 -16.65
N ALA A 15 6.57 -21.94 -16.13
CA ALA A 15 5.50 -21.85 -15.15
C ALA A 15 4.90 -20.46 -15.20
N PHE A 16 3.60 -20.34 -15.58
CA PHE A 16 2.78 -19.24 -15.15
C PHE A 16 2.58 -19.42 -13.65
N LEU A 17 3.42 -18.78 -12.87
CA LEU A 17 3.14 -18.57 -11.45
C LEU A 17 2.44 -17.23 -11.31
N LEU A 18 1.21 -17.24 -10.75
CA LEU A 18 0.81 -16.16 -9.89
C LEU A 18 2.04 -15.85 -9.05
N LEU A 19 2.47 -14.60 -8.96
CA LEU A 19 3.42 -14.18 -7.95
C LEU A 19 2.81 -14.66 -6.64
N SER A 20 3.09 -15.93 -6.26
CA SER A 20 2.40 -16.58 -5.17
C SER A 20 2.74 -15.82 -3.91
N CYS A 21 1.77 -15.08 -3.41
CA CYS A 21 1.77 -14.63 -2.04
C CYS A 21 1.66 -15.91 -1.20
N THR A 22 2.77 -16.45 -0.76
CA THR A 22 2.79 -17.62 0.09
C THR A 22 2.35 -17.20 1.48
N ASN A 23 1.14 -17.62 1.87
CA ASN A 23 0.85 -17.79 3.28
C ASN A 23 1.77 -18.90 3.80
N TYR A 24 2.65 -18.57 4.69
CA TYR A 24 3.44 -19.56 5.41
C TYR A 24 2.50 -20.27 6.40
N SER A 25 1.94 -21.41 6.00
CA SER A 25 1.17 -22.28 6.89
C SER A 25 2.10 -23.36 7.42
N ASP A 26 2.43 -23.26 8.69
CA ASP A 26 3.10 -24.35 9.43
C ASP A 26 2.07 -25.46 9.70
N ASP A 27 2.20 -26.59 8.99
CA ASP A 27 1.47 -27.83 9.28
C ASP A 27 2.06 -28.49 10.52
N ASN A 28 1.58 -28.12 11.71
CA ASN A 28 1.68 -28.92 12.92
C ASN A 28 0.38 -28.78 13.73
N LYS A 29 -0.63 -29.55 13.36
CA LYS A 29 -1.83 -29.77 14.18
C LYS A 29 -1.61 -30.98 15.06
N GLN A 30 -1.46 -30.77 16.38
CA GLN A 30 -1.88 -31.73 17.39
C GLN A 30 -3.34 -31.44 17.77
N GLU A 31 -4.17 -32.48 17.63
CA GLU A 31 -5.54 -32.49 18.12
C GLU A 31 -5.59 -32.34 19.64
N THR A 32 -6.42 -31.42 20.15
CA THR A 32 -7.04 -31.55 21.47
C THR A 32 -8.41 -30.87 21.49
N ASP A 33 -9.41 -31.72 21.76
CA ASP A 33 -10.70 -31.52 22.42
C ASP A 33 -11.54 -30.23 22.30
N LYS A 34 -12.75 -30.41 21.77
CA LYS A 34 -13.87 -29.47 21.79
C LYS A 34 -14.52 -29.35 23.19
N PRO A 35 -14.99 -28.18 23.57
CA PRO A 35 -16.15 -28.03 24.45
C PRO A 35 -17.40 -27.53 23.74
N LYS A 36 -18.52 -27.93 24.32
CA LYS A 36 -19.90 -27.91 23.84
C LYS A 36 -20.50 -26.48 23.71
N GLU A 37 -21.41 -26.40 22.74
CA GLU A 37 -22.40 -25.33 22.52
C GLU A 37 -23.27 -25.04 23.76
N ASN A 38 -23.60 -23.75 23.97
CA ASN A 38 -24.78 -23.31 24.72
C ASN A 38 -25.53 -22.27 23.88
N GLU A 39 -26.83 -22.54 23.76
CA GLU A 39 -27.83 -21.75 23.03
C GLU A 39 -28.12 -20.38 23.70
N PRO A 40 -28.62 -19.38 22.95
CA PRO A 40 -28.92 -18.04 23.47
C PRO A 40 -30.30 -17.97 24.09
N GLN A 41 -30.42 -17.27 25.22
CA GLN A 41 -31.69 -16.90 25.85
C GLN A 41 -32.21 -15.56 25.30
N ASP A 42 -33.47 -15.60 24.99
CA ASP A 42 -34.38 -14.55 24.53
C ASP A 42 -34.70 -13.56 25.65
N ILE A 43 -34.58 -12.25 25.43
CA ILE A 43 -35.12 -11.21 26.32
C ILE A 43 -35.85 -10.16 25.49
N THR A 44 -37.16 -10.10 25.69
CA THR A 44 -38.10 -9.14 25.14
C THR A 44 -38.01 -7.78 25.87
N PRO A 45 -38.40 -6.67 25.20
CA PRO A 45 -38.32 -5.32 25.77
C PRO A 45 -39.58 -4.96 26.57
N ASP A 46 -39.40 -4.13 27.59
CA ASP A 46 -40.50 -3.51 28.30
C ASP A 46 -40.45 -1.96 28.17
N ASP A 47 -41.62 -1.41 27.87
CA ASP A 47 -41.91 0.01 27.65
C ASP A 47 -42.19 0.75 28.97
N THR A 48 -41.83 2.00 29.10
CA THR A 48 -42.68 3.22 29.22
C THR A 48 -42.00 4.38 29.97
N PRO A 49 -42.43 5.60 29.73
CA PRO A 49 -41.67 6.82 29.96
C PRO A 49 -42.02 7.52 31.29
N ASN A 50 -41.14 8.38 31.76
CA ASN A 50 -41.53 9.43 32.68
C ASN A 50 -40.83 10.76 32.38
N ASP A 51 -41.71 11.71 32.20
CA ASP A 51 -41.59 13.15 32.14
C ASP A 51 -41.21 13.70 33.53
N ASP A 52 -40.29 14.66 33.59
CA ASP A 52 -40.42 15.79 34.52
C ASP A 52 -39.43 16.93 34.18
N SER A 53 -40.06 18.06 33.96
CA SER A 53 -39.52 19.39 33.81
C SER A 53 -38.78 19.88 35.06
N ASN A 54 -37.65 20.60 34.90
CA ASN A 54 -37.42 21.82 35.67
C ASN A 54 -36.45 22.78 34.96
N ASN A 55 -36.93 23.99 34.90
CA ASN A 55 -36.38 25.20 34.37
C ASN A 55 -35.49 25.86 35.44
N ASP A 56 -34.25 26.23 35.08
CA ASP A 56 -33.62 27.35 35.78
C ASP A 56 -32.64 28.09 34.83
N GLY A 57 -32.94 29.37 34.69
CA GLY A 57 -32.23 30.29 33.82
C GLY A 57 -30.85 30.70 34.34
N ASN A 58 -29.89 30.73 33.44
CA ASN A 58 -28.72 31.58 33.61
C ASN A 58 -28.30 32.16 32.25
N THR A 59 -28.44 33.47 32.10
CA THR A 59 -28.05 34.24 30.92
C THR A 59 -26.56 34.55 30.98
N THR A 60 -25.80 34.05 30.01
CA THR A 60 -24.48 34.54 29.68
C THR A 60 -24.48 35.24 28.30
N PRO A 61 -23.61 36.22 28.04
CA PRO A 61 -23.73 37.13 26.90
C PRO A 61 -23.50 36.47 25.56
N VAL A 62 -24.31 36.85 24.58
CA VAL A 62 -24.22 36.40 23.18
C VAL A 62 -22.98 37.06 22.53
N ASP A 63 -22.02 36.24 22.14
CA ASP A 63 -20.92 36.62 21.28
C ASP A 63 -21.41 36.65 19.81
N ASN A 64 -21.48 37.87 19.26
CA ASN A 64 -21.92 38.12 17.87
C ASN A 64 -20.77 37.99 16.88
N ASN A 65 -20.13 36.83 16.79
CA ASN A 65 -19.31 36.52 15.64
C ASN A 65 -20.17 35.83 14.56
N PRO A 66 -20.06 36.19 13.28
CA PRO A 66 -20.81 35.54 12.22
C PRO A 66 -20.45 34.04 12.18
N VAL A 67 -21.42 33.21 12.49
CA VAL A 67 -21.35 31.77 12.32
C VAL A 67 -21.19 31.51 10.83
N ASP A 68 -20.05 30.98 10.42
CA ASP A 68 -19.84 30.46 9.08
C ASP A 68 -20.75 29.23 8.90
N ASN A 69 -21.92 29.47 8.27
CA ASN A 69 -22.93 28.45 7.99
C ASN A 69 -22.61 27.61 6.74
N ASN A 70 -21.36 27.53 6.32
CA ASN A 70 -20.97 26.50 5.38
C ASN A 70 -20.92 25.17 6.14
N PRO A 71 -21.70 24.14 5.73
CA PRO A 71 -21.54 22.82 6.32
C PRO A 71 -20.13 22.36 6.01
N LYS A 72 -19.24 22.36 7.02
CA LYS A 72 -18.04 21.56 6.95
C LYS A 72 -18.53 20.14 6.71
N GLU A 73 -18.30 19.59 5.51
CA GLU A 73 -18.31 18.15 5.34
C GLU A 73 -17.39 17.60 6.46
N ASP A 74 -17.97 16.97 7.46
CA ASP A 74 -17.20 16.26 8.49
C ASP A 74 -16.50 15.10 7.77
N LYS A 75 -15.32 15.40 7.22
CA LYS A 75 -14.48 14.36 6.60
C LYS A 75 -14.10 13.39 7.70
N LEU A 76 -14.52 12.14 7.55
CA LEU A 76 -14.11 11.07 8.45
C LEU A 76 -12.60 11.08 8.64
N ASN A 77 -12.16 10.92 9.88
CA ASN A 77 -10.75 10.87 10.21
C ASN A 77 -10.21 9.47 9.87
N PRO A 78 -9.16 9.35 9.02
CA PRO A 78 -8.55 8.05 8.74
C PRO A 78 -8.11 7.28 9.99
N MET A 79 -7.78 8.00 11.08
CA MET A 79 -7.36 7.38 12.35
C MET A 79 -8.49 6.64 13.07
N ASP A 80 -9.75 6.84 12.67
CA ASP A 80 -10.91 6.15 13.24
C ASP A 80 -11.14 4.77 12.57
N GLU A 81 -10.36 4.42 11.54
CA GLU A 81 -10.45 3.10 10.91
C GLU A 81 -9.95 2.00 11.87
N PRO A 82 -10.75 0.94 12.13
CA PRO A 82 -10.46 -0.06 13.16
C PRO A 82 -9.10 -0.74 13.03
N TYR A 83 -8.60 -0.93 11.81
CA TYR A 83 -7.35 -1.64 11.56
C TYR A 83 -6.21 -0.76 11.05
N ILE A 84 -6.33 0.56 11.08
CA ILE A 84 -5.27 1.46 10.61
C ILE A 84 -3.94 1.20 11.32
N GLY A 85 -3.99 0.87 12.61
CA GLY A 85 -2.80 0.54 13.39
C GLY A 85 -2.06 -0.72 12.93
N ARG A 86 -2.74 -1.60 12.17
CA ARG A 86 -2.13 -2.80 11.57
C ARG A 86 -1.48 -2.53 10.21
N GLN A 87 -1.72 -1.36 9.62
CA GLN A 87 -1.20 -0.95 8.31
C GLN A 87 0.16 -0.23 8.47
N TYR A 88 1.17 -0.91 9.01
CA TYR A 88 2.50 -0.33 9.26
C TYR A 88 3.06 0.39 8.03
N TYR A 89 2.73 -0.10 6.83
CA TYR A 89 3.25 0.40 5.57
C TYR A 89 2.87 1.86 5.27
N LEU A 90 1.80 2.37 5.86
CA LEU A 90 1.41 3.78 5.78
C LEU A 90 2.50 4.69 6.36
N ASN A 91 3.22 4.19 7.37
CA ASN A 91 4.29 4.94 8.04
C ASN A 91 5.64 4.84 7.31
N HIS A 92 5.75 3.98 6.28
CA HIS A 92 6.99 3.77 5.52
C HIS A 92 7.04 4.54 4.19
N ILE A 93 6.01 5.32 3.85
CA ILE A 93 5.90 6.03 2.57
C ILE A 93 5.90 7.57 2.70
N GLY A 94 6.28 8.11 3.84
CA GLY A 94 6.22 9.54 4.17
C GLY A 94 4.97 9.90 4.98
N ASP A 95 4.64 11.20 5.05
CA ASP A 95 3.49 11.68 5.81
C ASP A 95 2.20 11.56 5.00
N ILE A 96 1.66 10.36 4.93
CA ILE A 96 0.39 10.08 4.25
C ILE A 96 -0.80 10.74 4.99
N TYR A 97 -0.72 10.88 6.32
CA TYR A 97 -1.79 11.46 7.13
C TYR A 97 -2.00 12.94 6.82
N SER A 98 -0.91 13.70 6.68
CA SER A 98 -0.99 15.09 6.21
C SER A 98 -1.47 15.17 4.76
N ALA A 99 -1.08 14.22 3.90
CA ALA A 99 -1.59 14.15 2.53
C ALA A 99 -3.11 14.02 2.52
N TRP A 100 -3.67 13.12 3.34
CA TRP A 100 -5.13 12.90 3.44
C TRP A 100 -5.93 14.08 3.99
N GLY A 101 -5.28 15.02 4.68
CA GLY A 101 -5.90 16.30 5.05
C GLY A 101 -6.38 17.10 3.84
N THR A 102 -5.75 16.92 2.67
CA THR A 102 -6.04 17.68 1.46
C THR A 102 -6.36 16.80 0.25
N TYR A 103 -5.60 15.73 0.02
CA TYR A 103 -5.68 14.87 -1.17
C TYR A 103 -6.00 13.43 -0.76
N ARG A 104 -7.07 12.85 -1.33
CA ARG A 104 -7.56 11.50 -1.05
C ARG A 104 -7.80 10.67 -2.32
N GLY A 105 -7.39 11.18 -3.49
CA GLY A 105 -7.61 10.58 -4.80
C GLY A 105 -8.98 10.91 -5.40
N LYS A 106 -9.66 11.96 -4.92
CA LYS A 106 -11.00 12.37 -5.38
C LYS A 106 -11.01 12.66 -6.87
N GLY A 107 -11.97 12.05 -7.59
CA GLY A 107 -12.12 12.22 -9.02
C GLY A 107 -11.12 11.44 -9.89
N ILE A 108 -10.24 10.63 -9.26
CA ILE A 108 -9.28 9.79 -9.97
C ILE A 108 -9.78 8.35 -10.00
N THR A 109 -9.71 7.70 -11.17
CA THR A 109 -10.02 6.28 -11.34
C THR A 109 -8.72 5.48 -11.43
N ILE A 110 -8.56 4.51 -10.53
CA ILE A 110 -7.47 3.53 -10.56
C ILE A 110 -8.02 2.23 -11.17
N ALA A 111 -7.46 1.81 -12.30
CA ALA A 111 -7.72 0.48 -12.83
C ALA A 111 -6.78 -0.54 -12.15
N VAL A 112 -7.37 -1.59 -11.58
CA VAL A 112 -6.64 -2.71 -10.96
C VAL A 112 -6.85 -3.94 -11.83
N ILE A 113 -5.76 -4.47 -12.41
CA ILE A 113 -5.79 -5.68 -13.24
C ILE A 113 -5.32 -6.86 -12.41
N ASP A 114 -6.19 -7.88 -12.25
CA ASP A 114 -5.91 -9.05 -11.42
C ASP A 114 -6.73 -10.29 -11.84
N ALA A 115 -6.60 -11.42 -11.11
CA ALA A 115 -7.31 -12.68 -11.35
C ALA A 115 -8.78 -12.63 -10.92
N GLY A 116 -9.20 -11.58 -10.22
CA GLY A 116 -10.56 -11.35 -9.78
C GLY A 116 -10.65 -10.71 -8.40
N PHE A 117 -11.89 -10.43 -7.97
CA PHE A 117 -12.15 -9.56 -6.83
C PHE A 117 -13.39 -9.98 -6.06
N ASN A 118 -13.51 -9.51 -4.81
CA ASN A 118 -14.78 -9.32 -4.13
C ASN A 118 -15.20 -7.83 -4.25
N PRO A 119 -15.97 -7.45 -5.27
CA PRO A 119 -16.37 -6.06 -5.46
C PRO A 119 -17.35 -5.57 -4.38
N ASN A 120 -17.90 -6.48 -3.58
CA ASN A 120 -18.82 -6.17 -2.47
C ASN A 120 -18.12 -6.13 -1.11
N HIS A 121 -16.78 -6.06 -1.09
CA HIS A 121 -16.05 -5.87 0.16
C HIS A 121 -16.48 -4.55 0.83
N GLU A 122 -16.68 -4.55 2.15
CA GLU A 122 -17.24 -3.40 2.86
C GLU A 122 -16.39 -2.11 2.72
N ASP A 123 -15.07 -2.24 2.57
CA ASP A 123 -14.16 -1.11 2.33
C ASP A 123 -14.18 -0.58 0.88
N PHE A 124 -15.00 -1.17 0.00
CA PHE A 124 -15.26 -0.65 -1.33
C PHE A 124 -16.56 0.17 -1.41
N TYR A 125 -17.05 0.58 -0.26
CA TYR A 125 -18.18 1.49 -0.12
C TYR A 125 -17.77 2.69 0.75
N TYR A 126 -18.22 3.88 0.35
CA TYR A 126 -18.11 5.06 1.20
C TYR A 126 -19.03 4.93 2.43
N ALA A 127 -18.84 5.81 3.42
CA ALA A 127 -19.64 5.78 4.65
C ALA A 127 -21.15 5.99 4.41
N ASP A 128 -21.52 6.64 3.32
CA ASP A 128 -22.92 6.82 2.89
C ASP A 128 -23.52 5.58 2.20
N GLY A 129 -22.75 4.50 2.08
CA GLY A 129 -23.15 3.27 1.41
C GLY A 129 -23.01 3.29 -0.12
N THR A 130 -22.50 4.38 -0.72
CA THR A 130 -22.23 4.45 -2.15
C THR A 130 -21.02 3.60 -2.51
N SER A 131 -21.14 2.74 -3.52
CA SER A 131 -20.01 1.95 -4.02
C SER A 131 -18.99 2.82 -4.74
N LYS A 132 -17.72 2.56 -4.48
CA LYS A 132 -16.62 3.17 -5.22
C LYS A 132 -16.12 2.32 -6.38
N VAL A 133 -16.70 1.14 -6.59
CA VAL A 133 -16.41 0.26 -7.73
C VAL A 133 -17.17 0.75 -8.94
N SER A 134 -16.45 1.01 -10.03
CA SER A 134 -17.03 1.45 -11.30
C SER A 134 -17.93 0.38 -11.92
N ASP A 135 -19.08 0.77 -12.44
CA ASP A 135 -19.98 -0.07 -13.24
C ASP A 135 -19.37 -0.55 -14.57
N LYS A 136 -18.28 0.10 -14.99
CA LYS A 136 -17.44 -0.30 -16.13
C LYS A 136 -16.44 -1.39 -15.80
N SER A 137 -16.40 -1.90 -14.57
CA SER A 137 -15.56 -3.06 -14.21
C SER A 137 -15.87 -4.24 -15.14
N ALA A 138 -14.83 -4.98 -15.56
CA ALA A 138 -14.98 -5.96 -16.63
C ALA A 138 -14.06 -7.17 -16.46
N SER A 139 -14.45 -8.30 -17.08
CA SER A 139 -13.67 -9.52 -17.16
C SER A 139 -13.22 -9.80 -18.60
N PHE A 140 -11.99 -10.30 -18.74
CA PHE A 140 -11.35 -10.62 -20.01
C PHE A 140 -10.93 -12.09 -20.01
N THR A 141 -11.36 -12.83 -21.02
CA THR A 141 -11.06 -14.25 -21.17
C THR A 141 -10.54 -14.54 -22.57
N THR A 142 -9.39 -15.17 -22.67
CA THR A 142 -8.80 -15.59 -23.94
C THR A 142 -9.38 -16.92 -24.39
N THR A 143 -9.93 -16.93 -25.59
CA THR A 143 -10.49 -18.11 -26.25
C THR A 143 -9.73 -18.41 -27.55
N SER A 144 -10.02 -19.53 -28.19
CA SER A 144 -9.44 -19.88 -29.50
C SER A 144 -9.79 -18.88 -30.61
N SER A 145 -10.90 -18.12 -30.45
CA SER A 145 -11.36 -17.09 -31.39
C SER A 145 -10.88 -15.66 -31.05
N GLY A 146 -10.12 -15.49 -29.97
CA GLY A 146 -9.62 -14.21 -29.47
C GLY A 146 -10.04 -13.94 -28.02
N THR A 147 -9.82 -12.69 -27.54
CA THR A 147 -10.16 -12.29 -26.18
C THR A 147 -11.55 -11.67 -26.12
N THR A 148 -12.43 -12.27 -25.33
CA THR A 148 -13.77 -11.73 -25.03
C THR A 148 -13.72 -10.74 -23.87
N THR A 149 -14.70 -9.84 -23.81
CA THR A 149 -14.89 -8.88 -22.69
C THR A 149 -16.32 -9.02 -22.17
N SER A 150 -16.47 -9.12 -20.86
CA SER A 150 -17.77 -9.11 -20.18
C SER A 150 -17.80 -7.98 -19.18
N VAL A 151 -18.65 -6.97 -19.41
CA VAL A 151 -18.75 -5.77 -18.58
C VAL A 151 -19.77 -5.97 -17.47
N GLY A 152 -19.48 -5.47 -16.28
CA GLY A 152 -20.32 -5.49 -15.10
C GLY A 152 -19.57 -5.89 -13.84
N VAL A 153 -19.96 -5.32 -12.71
CA VAL A 153 -19.36 -5.59 -11.40
C VAL A 153 -19.47 -7.08 -11.02
N ASP A 154 -20.53 -7.74 -11.41
CA ASP A 154 -20.74 -9.18 -11.21
C ASP A 154 -19.77 -10.06 -12.03
N LYS A 155 -19.20 -9.53 -13.10
CA LYS A 155 -18.26 -10.26 -13.99
C LYS A 155 -16.84 -10.37 -13.42
N VAL A 156 -16.48 -9.50 -12.49
CA VAL A 156 -15.13 -9.51 -11.89
C VAL A 156 -15.02 -10.37 -10.65
N VAL A 157 -16.13 -10.95 -10.20
CA VAL A 157 -16.16 -11.78 -8.99
C VAL A 157 -15.26 -12.99 -9.12
N ASN A 158 -14.40 -13.19 -8.12
CA ASN A 158 -13.65 -14.42 -7.87
C ASN A 158 -13.50 -14.59 -6.36
N MET A 159 -14.28 -15.51 -5.77
CA MET A 159 -14.27 -15.76 -4.33
C MET A 159 -13.32 -16.87 -3.92
N SER A 160 -12.56 -17.44 -4.86
CA SER A 160 -11.63 -18.53 -4.59
C SER A 160 -10.24 -18.05 -4.14
N GLU A 161 -9.93 -16.76 -4.32
CA GLU A 161 -8.67 -16.17 -3.90
C GLU A 161 -8.84 -14.66 -3.68
N SER A 162 -8.02 -14.06 -2.80
CA SER A 162 -8.21 -12.69 -2.32
C SER A 162 -7.20 -11.68 -2.88
N HIS A 163 -6.27 -12.11 -3.72
CA HIS A 163 -5.13 -11.29 -4.14
C HIS A 163 -5.57 -9.96 -4.77
N GLY A 164 -6.47 -9.98 -5.75
CA GLY A 164 -6.94 -8.76 -6.39
C GLY A 164 -7.72 -7.85 -5.43
N THR A 165 -8.51 -8.43 -4.50
CA THR A 165 -9.22 -7.66 -3.48
C THR A 165 -8.24 -6.95 -2.54
N PHE A 166 -7.17 -7.64 -2.15
CA PHE A 166 -6.11 -7.07 -1.33
C PHE A 166 -5.42 -5.92 -2.05
N CYS A 167 -5.00 -6.12 -3.30
CA CYS A 167 -4.37 -5.08 -4.11
C CYS A 167 -5.27 -3.84 -4.30
N ALA A 168 -6.56 -4.05 -4.59
CA ALA A 168 -7.53 -2.97 -4.72
C ALA A 168 -7.73 -2.22 -3.39
N GLY A 169 -7.76 -2.94 -2.26
CA GLY A 169 -7.84 -2.36 -0.92
C GLY A 169 -6.62 -1.51 -0.57
N VAL A 170 -5.40 -2.01 -0.83
CA VAL A 170 -4.17 -1.23 -0.63
C VAL A 170 -4.18 0.05 -1.45
N ALA A 171 -4.61 -0.02 -2.71
CA ALA A 171 -4.69 1.18 -3.54
C ALA A 171 -5.73 2.18 -3.02
N ALA A 172 -6.92 1.72 -2.62
CA ALA A 172 -8.05 2.62 -2.46
C ALA A 172 -9.19 2.12 -1.54
N ALA A 173 -8.96 1.35 -0.48
CA ALA A 173 -9.98 1.12 0.53
C ALA A 173 -10.50 2.46 1.09
N ALA A 174 -11.82 2.57 1.30
CA ALA A 174 -12.46 3.81 1.70
C ALA A 174 -12.21 4.14 3.18
N ILE A 175 -12.26 5.41 3.55
CA ILE A 175 -12.43 5.82 4.94
C ILE A 175 -13.92 5.76 5.25
N ASN A 176 -14.37 4.73 6.00
CA ASN A 176 -15.78 4.50 6.24
C ASN A 176 -16.10 3.99 7.67
N GLY A 177 -15.09 3.92 8.55
CA GLY A 177 -15.21 3.48 9.94
C GLY A 177 -15.29 1.97 10.11
N LYS A 178 -14.86 1.15 9.10
CA LYS A 178 -15.06 -0.31 9.15
C LYS A 178 -13.79 -1.13 9.19
N GLY A 179 -12.79 -0.83 8.42
CA GLY A 179 -11.68 -1.75 8.25
C GLY A 179 -10.32 -1.09 8.13
N VAL A 180 -9.80 -1.10 6.92
CA VAL A 180 -8.51 -0.53 6.54
C VAL A 180 -8.69 0.69 5.65
N VAL A 181 -7.63 1.47 5.50
CA VAL A 181 -7.63 2.62 4.57
C VAL A 181 -6.64 2.38 3.43
N GLY A 182 -7.06 2.63 2.21
CA GLY A 182 -6.19 2.62 1.04
C GLY A 182 -5.39 3.92 0.89
N ILE A 183 -4.34 3.89 0.09
CA ILE A 183 -3.49 5.07 -0.15
C ILE A 183 -4.30 6.25 -0.73
N ALA A 184 -5.27 5.96 -1.61
CA ALA A 184 -6.16 6.95 -2.22
C ALA A 184 -7.64 6.64 -1.89
N PRO A 185 -8.10 6.90 -0.65
CA PRO A 185 -9.37 6.40 -0.15
C PRO A 185 -10.62 7.00 -0.85
N GLU A 186 -10.49 8.09 -1.58
CA GLU A 186 -11.59 8.69 -2.36
C GLU A 186 -11.47 8.39 -3.88
N ALA A 187 -10.48 7.59 -4.31
CA ALA A 187 -10.38 7.18 -5.71
C ALA A 187 -11.45 6.15 -6.07
N THR A 188 -11.88 6.17 -7.33
CA THR A 188 -12.77 5.15 -7.91
C THR A 188 -11.96 3.92 -8.32
N LEU A 189 -12.46 2.72 -8.06
CA LEU A 189 -11.88 1.45 -8.47
C LEU A 189 -12.51 0.96 -9.78
N LEU A 190 -11.71 0.83 -10.83
CA LEU A 190 -12.07 0.11 -12.06
C LEU A 190 -11.42 -1.28 -12.00
N LEU A 191 -12.21 -2.29 -11.62
CA LEU A 191 -11.72 -3.66 -11.42
C LEU A 191 -11.72 -4.43 -12.75
N LEU A 192 -10.56 -4.93 -13.14
CA LEU A 192 -10.36 -5.61 -14.42
C LEU A 192 -9.84 -7.03 -14.20
N LYS A 193 -10.77 -8.00 -14.22
CA LYS A 193 -10.45 -9.42 -14.06
C LYS A 193 -9.91 -10.00 -15.36
N THR A 194 -8.83 -10.77 -15.29
CA THR A 194 -8.27 -11.50 -16.43
C THR A 194 -8.18 -12.99 -16.14
N ASP A 195 -8.03 -13.81 -17.19
CA ASP A 195 -7.68 -15.23 -17.07
C ASP A 195 -6.14 -15.44 -17.00
N LEU A 196 -5.40 -14.39 -16.63
CA LEU A 196 -3.94 -14.35 -16.46
C LEU A 196 -3.14 -14.61 -17.75
N LYS A 197 -3.80 -14.64 -18.89
CA LYS A 197 -3.10 -14.80 -20.17
C LYS A 197 -2.68 -13.44 -20.72
N PRO A 198 -1.51 -13.35 -21.38
CA PRO A 198 -0.97 -12.10 -21.91
C PRO A 198 -1.97 -11.32 -22.78
N LYS A 199 -2.72 -12.01 -23.65
CA LYS A 199 -3.73 -11.36 -24.53
C LYS A 199 -4.89 -10.74 -23.74
N SER A 200 -5.34 -11.38 -22.67
CA SER A 200 -6.41 -10.82 -21.82
C SER A 200 -5.91 -9.61 -21.04
N ILE A 201 -4.68 -9.66 -20.51
CA ILE A 201 -4.03 -8.54 -19.81
C ILE A 201 -3.80 -7.38 -20.79
N ALA A 202 -3.25 -7.63 -21.98
CA ALA A 202 -3.06 -6.63 -23.03
C ALA A 202 -4.37 -5.91 -23.40
N LYS A 203 -5.46 -6.65 -23.49
CA LYS A 203 -6.80 -6.07 -23.75
C LYS A 203 -7.31 -5.26 -22.56
N ALA A 204 -7.03 -5.69 -21.32
CA ALA A 204 -7.42 -4.95 -20.12
C ALA A 204 -6.73 -3.58 -20.03
N PHE A 205 -5.45 -3.44 -20.41
CA PHE A 205 -4.77 -2.14 -20.49
C PHE A 205 -5.49 -1.16 -21.40
N LYS A 206 -5.82 -1.58 -22.63
CA LYS A 206 -6.53 -0.71 -23.60
C LYS A 206 -7.92 -0.36 -23.08
N TYR A 207 -8.64 -1.31 -22.52
CA TYR A 207 -9.95 -1.11 -21.92
C TYR A 207 -9.89 -0.10 -20.75
N ALA A 208 -8.90 -0.19 -19.88
CA ALA A 208 -8.69 0.76 -18.79
C ALA A 208 -8.59 2.20 -19.34
N ALA A 209 -7.77 2.40 -20.37
CA ALA A 209 -7.56 3.69 -20.99
C ALA A 209 -8.84 4.25 -21.64
N ASP A 210 -9.63 3.39 -22.29
CA ASP A 210 -10.87 3.78 -22.97
C ASP A 210 -12.04 4.02 -21.99
N ASN A 211 -11.93 3.55 -20.74
CA ASN A 211 -12.99 3.63 -19.72
C ASN A 211 -12.69 4.57 -18.56
N GLY A 212 -11.75 5.49 -18.75
CA GLY A 212 -11.54 6.64 -17.87
C GLY A 212 -10.56 6.37 -16.72
N ALA A 213 -9.76 5.30 -16.77
CA ALA A 213 -8.65 5.16 -15.86
C ALA A 213 -7.66 6.31 -15.98
N LYS A 214 -7.20 6.86 -14.88
CA LYS A 214 -6.10 7.83 -14.83
C LYS A 214 -4.79 7.17 -14.42
N VAL A 215 -4.88 6.00 -13.76
CA VAL A 215 -3.76 5.17 -13.31
C VAL A 215 -4.13 3.71 -13.56
N VAL A 216 -3.17 2.90 -13.98
CA VAL A 216 -3.33 1.44 -14.08
C VAL A 216 -2.29 0.78 -13.18
N THR A 217 -2.73 -0.16 -12.35
CA THR A 217 -1.84 -1.04 -11.59
C THR A 217 -2.08 -2.49 -11.92
N ILE A 218 -1.00 -3.26 -12.00
CA ILE A 218 -1.02 -4.69 -12.21
C ILE A 218 -0.06 -5.38 -11.26
N SER A 219 -0.59 -6.31 -10.48
CA SER A 219 0.16 -7.09 -9.50
C SER A 219 0.41 -8.53 -9.93
N ILE A 220 0.23 -8.81 -11.21
CA ILE A 220 0.43 -10.10 -11.83
C ILE A 220 1.62 -9.99 -12.76
N GLY A 221 2.47 -11.03 -12.77
CA GLY A 221 3.62 -11.05 -13.66
C GLY A 221 4.01 -12.46 -14.07
N SER A 222 4.72 -12.52 -15.17
CA SER A 222 5.34 -13.75 -15.66
C SER A 222 6.83 -13.56 -15.72
N TYR A 223 7.58 -14.52 -15.19
CA TYR A 223 9.02 -14.55 -15.32
C TYR A 223 9.40 -15.16 -16.67
N TYR A 224 10.17 -14.42 -17.45
CA TYR A 224 10.70 -14.93 -18.71
C TYR A 224 12.15 -14.56 -18.87
N THR A 225 12.89 -15.55 -19.36
CA THR A 225 14.33 -15.42 -19.60
C THR A 225 14.65 -15.04 -21.04
N TYR A 226 13.64 -14.93 -21.96
CA TYR A 226 13.94 -14.83 -23.37
C TYR A 226 12.91 -14.11 -24.25
N GLU A 227 13.41 -13.28 -25.21
CA GLU A 227 12.62 -12.75 -26.33
C GLU A 227 12.27 -13.90 -27.32
N GLY A 228 11.00 -14.01 -27.67
CA GLY A 228 10.53 -14.95 -28.69
C GLY A 228 9.88 -16.23 -28.15
N ASP A 229 9.85 -16.45 -26.85
CA ASP A 229 9.12 -17.58 -26.29
C ASP A 229 7.60 -17.33 -26.37
N LEU A 230 6.91 -18.17 -27.11
CA LEU A 230 5.46 -18.16 -27.17
C LEU A 230 4.88 -18.80 -25.91
N VAL A 231 4.00 -18.07 -25.23
CA VAL A 231 3.24 -18.60 -24.11
C VAL A 231 2.01 -19.39 -24.57
N ASN A 232 1.35 -20.07 -23.65
CA ASN A 232 0.23 -20.98 -23.92
C ASN A 232 -0.91 -20.42 -24.78
N ASP A 233 -1.06 -19.12 -24.89
CA ASP A 233 -2.06 -18.47 -25.74
C ASP A 233 -1.48 -18.01 -27.12
N GLY A 234 -0.22 -18.36 -27.39
CA GLY A 234 0.48 -17.97 -28.61
C GLY A 234 0.94 -16.52 -28.65
N SER A 235 1.07 -15.85 -27.49
CA SER A 235 1.64 -14.50 -27.37
C SER A 235 3.15 -14.57 -27.25
N ASP A 236 3.82 -13.59 -27.85
CA ASP A 236 5.22 -13.28 -27.59
C ASP A 236 5.27 -12.23 -26.46
N LEU A 237 5.81 -12.60 -25.28
CA LEU A 237 5.89 -11.72 -24.13
C LEU A 237 6.78 -10.50 -24.38
N GLY A 238 7.79 -10.62 -25.23
CA GLY A 238 8.64 -9.50 -25.60
C GLY A 238 7.90 -8.36 -26.30
N THR A 239 6.74 -8.65 -26.91
CA THR A 239 6.03 -7.67 -27.74
C THR A 239 4.55 -7.49 -27.41
N VAL A 240 3.88 -8.47 -26.77
CA VAL A 240 2.43 -8.46 -26.55
C VAL A 240 1.96 -7.26 -25.71
N PHE A 241 2.83 -6.73 -24.86
CA PHE A 241 2.52 -5.60 -23.97
C PHE A 241 2.97 -4.23 -24.51
N ASP A 242 3.87 -4.18 -25.50
CA ASP A 242 4.46 -2.93 -26.00
C ASP A 242 3.38 -1.94 -26.46
N GLU A 243 2.51 -2.39 -27.35
CA GLU A 243 1.44 -1.52 -27.90
C GLU A 243 0.38 -1.15 -26.84
N PRO A 244 -0.16 -2.08 -26.02
CA PRO A 244 -1.13 -1.74 -24.97
C PRO A 244 -0.59 -0.80 -23.90
N VAL A 245 0.66 -0.98 -23.46
CA VAL A 245 1.32 -0.08 -22.50
C VAL A 245 1.54 1.29 -23.13
N LYS A 246 2.07 1.32 -24.36
CA LYS A 246 2.21 2.58 -25.10
C LYS A 246 0.88 3.30 -25.31
N TYR A 247 -0.21 2.54 -25.52
CA TYR A 247 -1.56 3.11 -25.67
C TYR A 247 -2.02 3.85 -24.40
N CYS A 248 -1.70 3.32 -23.21
CA CYS A 248 -1.93 4.00 -21.94
C CYS A 248 -1.02 5.23 -21.81
N TYR A 249 0.27 5.06 -22.06
CA TYR A 249 1.27 6.12 -21.93
C TYR A 249 0.96 7.34 -22.81
N ASP A 250 0.60 7.13 -24.08
CA ASP A 250 0.23 8.20 -25.02
C ASP A 250 -1.04 8.98 -24.58
N ARG A 251 -1.82 8.40 -23.64
CA ARG A 251 -3.01 9.03 -23.03
C ARG A 251 -2.74 9.62 -21.65
N ASN A 252 -1.49 9.71 -21.25
CA ASN A 252 -1.07 10.18 -19.93
C ASN A 252 -1.66 9.35 -18.78
N ILE A 253 -1.65 8.02 -18.95
CA ILE A 253 -2.07 7.03 -17.96
C ILE A 253 -0.84 6.19 -17.58
N PRO A 254 -0.19 6.44 -16.45
CA PRO A 254 0.93 5.61 -16.01
C PRO A 254 0.48 4.19 -15.73
N VAL A 255 1.31 3.23 -16.15
CA VAL A 255 1.18 1.81 -15.84
C VAL A 255 2.20 1.46 -14.76
N ILE A 256 1.72 0.89 -13.66
CA ILE A 256 2.52 0.55 -12.48
C ILE A 256 2.43 -0.94 -12.25
N SER A 257 3.57 -1.62 -12.19
CA SER A 257 3.62 -3.08 -12.10
C SER A 257 4.47 -3.55 -10.93
N ALA A 258 4.06 -4.69 -10.35
CA ALA A 258 4.92 -5.43 -9.43
C ALA A 258 6.26 -5.78 -10.10
N GLY A 259 7.37 -5.59 -9.37
CA GLY A 259 8.72 -5.79 -9.87
C GLY A 259 9.20 -7.23 -9.85
N GLY A 260 8.51 -8.11 -9.12
CA GLY A 260 8.83 -9.53 -9.00
C GLY A 260 9.32 -9.94 -7.62
N ASN A 261 9.17 -11.24 -7.32
CA ASN A 261 9.46 -11.84 -6.02
C ASN A 261 10.61 -12.85 -6.09
N GLY A 262 11.59 -12.62 -6.99
CA GLY A 262 12.73 -13.52 -7.21
C GLY A 262 13.82 -13.45 -6.14
N GLY A 263 13.82 -12.40 -5.32
CA GLY A 263 14.83 -12.19 -4.28
C GLY A 263 16.27 -12.23 -4.80
N GLN A 264 17.19 -12.71 -3.96
CA GLN A 264 18.60 -12.83 -4.34
C GLN A 264 18.87 -14.01 -5.31
N SER A 265 17.99 -15.00 -5.36
CA SER A 265 18.15 -16.17 -6.23
C SER A 265 17.87 -15.85 -7.70
N GLN A 266 16.98 -14.90 -7.93
CA GLN A 266 16.55 -14.48 -9.28
C GLN A 266 16.32 -12.96 -9.31
N PRO A 267 17.34 -12.15 -9.01
CA PRO A 267 17.18 -10.71 -8.79
C PRO A 267 16.73 -9.95 -10.03
N THR A 268 16.98 -10.49 -11.21
CA THR A 268 16.79 -9.81 -12.51
C THR A 268 16.00 -10.60 -13.52
N GLU A 269 15.21 -11.54 -13.08
CA GLU A 269 14.29 -12.14 -14.03
C GLU A 269 13.35 -11.07 -14.57
N PHE A 270 13.16 -11.09 -15.87
CA PHE A 270 12.24 -10.20 -16.56
C PHE A 270 10.83 -10.48 -16.08
N THR A 271 10.25 -9.58 -15.31
CA THR A 271 8.87 -9.68 -14.88
C THR A 271 7.99 -8.88 -15.84
N PHE A 272 7.31 -9.55 -16.74
CA PHE A 272 6.35 -8.90 -17.63
C PHE A 272 5.00 -8.68 -16.91
N PRO A 273 4.37 -7.48 -17.03
CA PRO A 273 4.79 -6.35 -17.86
C PRO A 273 5.77 -5.38 -17.18
N GLY A 274 6.26 -5.63 -15.98
CA GLY A 274 7.11 -4.70 -15.22
C GLY A 274 8.38 -4.26 -15.95
N CYS A 275 8.92 -5.09 -16.84
CA CYS A 275 10.13 -4.77 -17.61
C CYS A 275 9.86 -4.09 -18.97
N VAL A 276 8.59 -3.82 -19.32
CA VAL A 276 8.21 -3.16 -20.58
C VAL A 276 8.52 -1.67 -20.49
N ASP A 277 8.95 -1.06 -21.59
CA ASP A 277 9.18 0.39 -21.66
C ASP A 277 7.90 1.16 -21.27
N ASN A 278 8.03 2.25 -20.51
CA ASN A 278 6.96 3.09 -19.97
C ASN A 278 6.10 2.43 -18.88
N VAL A 279 6.56 1.34 -18.28
CA VAL A 279 5.99 0.78 -17.06
C VAL A 279 6.88 1.18 -15.89
N ILE A 280 6.27 1.57 -14.77
CA ILE A 280 6.95 1.82 -13.51
C ILE A 280 7.00 0.50 -12.73
N GLY A 281 8.19 -0.10 -12.65
CA GLY A 281 8.42 -1.33 -11.89
C GLY A 281 8.65 -1.03 -10.41
N VAL A 282 7.92 -1.73 -9.53
CA VAL A 282 7.95 -1.48 -8.09
C VAL A 282 8.53 -2.66 -7.32
N GLY A 283 9.68 -2.46 -6.69
CA GLY A 283 10.29 -3.40 -5.75
C GLY A 283 9.70 -3.29 -4.34
N GLY A 284 10.05 -4.25 -3.48
CA GLY A 284 9.48 -4.41 -2.15
C GLY A 284 10.41 -4.00 -1.01
N LEU A 285 9.89 -3.29 -0.02
CA LEU A 285 10.56 -2.98 1.24
C LEU A 285 10.12 -3.94 2.35
N ALA A 286 11.03 -4.21 3.29
CA ALA A 286 10.79 -5.03 4.46
C ALA A 286 9.89 -4.33 5.50
N ALA A 287 9.14 -5.12 6.27
CA ALA A 287 8.26 -4.58 7.32
C ALA A 287 9.02 -3.97 8.51
N ASN A 288 10.21 -4.51 8.81
CA ASN A 288 11.00 -4.10 9.96
C ASN A 288 11.87 -2.85 9.72
N SER A 289 11.89 -2.32 8.50
CA SER A 289 12.69 -1.14 8.17
C SER A 289 12.14 -0.43 6.93
N SER A 290 12.01 0.87 7.02
CA SER A 290 11.64 1.71 5.88
C SER A 290 12.78 1.90 4.86
N THR A 291 13.97 1.37 5.13
CA THR A 291 15.17 1.51 4.29
C THR A 291 15.72 0.19 3.77
N ASN A 292 15.25 -0.94 4.28
CA ASN A 292 15.69 -2.25 3.83
C ASN A 292 14.75 -2.81 2.77
N ILE A 293 15.30 -3.42 1.73
CA ILE A 293 14.49 -4.21 0.80
C ILE A 293 14.04 -5.50 1.46
N TRP A 294 12.83 -5.93 1.12
CA TRP A 294 12.34 -7.25 1.47
C TRP A 294 13.20 -8.34 0.79
N GLU A 295 13.54 -9.40 1.52
CA GLU A 295 14.42 -10.48 1.00
C GLU A 295 13.89 -11.18 -0.25
N GLY A 296 12.57 -11.24 -0.40
CA GLY A 296 11.90 -11.79 -1.58
C GLY A 296 11.82 -10.82 -2.76
N SER A 297 12.14 -9.53 -2.57
CA SER A 297 12.02 -8.55 -3.64
C SER A 297 13.06 -8.74 -4.73
N SER A 298 12.62 -8.74 -5.99
CA SER A 298 13.53 -8.53 -7.12
C SER A 298 14.14 -7.12 -7.06
N TYR A 299 15.34 -6.96 -7.63
CA TYR A 299 16.08 -5.70 -7.77
C TYR A 299 16.88 -5.70 -9.07
N ASN A 300 17.43 -4.56 -9.48
CA ASN A 300 18.20 -4.46 -10.72
C ASN A 300 19.57 -5.15 -10.61
N SER A 301 19.83 -6.23 -11.35
CA SER A 301 21.10 -6.98 -11.23
C SER A 301 22.28 -6.29 -11.90
N SER A 302 22.02 -5.42 -12.85
CA SER A 302 23.08 -4.69 -13.53
C SER A 302 22.62 -3.31 -14.01
N PRO A 303 23.52 -2.38 -14.27
CA PRO A 303 23.18 -1.08 -14.86
C PRO A 303 22.50 -1.17 -16.24
N GLN A 304 22.57 -2.34 -16.90
CA GLN A 304 21.96 -2.56 -18.21
C GLN A 304 20.50 -3.00 -18.11
N TYR A 305 20.10 -3.54 -16.97
CA TYR A 305 18.75 -4.06 -16.70
C TYR A 305 18.14 -3.30 -15.53
N GLN A 306 17.56 -2.15 -15.82
CA GLN A 306 16.92 -1.27 -14.86
C GLN A 306 15.41 -1.36 -15.04
N PHE A 307 14.77 -2.36 -14.38
CA PHE A 307 13.33 -2.61 -14.47
C PHE A 307 12.61 -2.30 -13.17
N ILE A 308 13.35 -2.20 -12.06
CA ILE A 308 12.82 -1.73 -10.80
C ILE A 308 13.14 -0.24 -10.67
N ASP A 309 12.12 0.59 -10.76
CA ASP A 309 12.29 2.03 -10.74
C ASP A 309 12.24 2.59 -9.32
N VAL A 310 11.29 2.10 -8.50
CA VAL A 310 11.09 2.56 -7.12
C VAL A 310 10.76 1.40 -6.20
N PHE A 311 10.82 1.64 -4.89
CA PHE A 311 10.50 0.66 -3.86
C PHE A 311 9.37 1.17 -2.95
N ALA A 312 8.45 0.27 -2.57
CA ALA A 312 7.39 0.51 -1.60
C ALA A 312 7.23 -0.72 -0.68
N PRO A 313 6.59 -0.60 0.49
CA PRO A 313 6.35 -1.72 1.40
C PRO A 313 5.71 -2.94 0.72
N ALA A 314 6.21 -4.14 1.05
CA ALA A 314 5.82 -5.39 0.40
C ALA A 314 5.80 -6.62 1.32
N ASP A 315 6.22 -6.48 2.55
CA ASP A 315 6.44 -7.56 3.50
C ASP A 315 5.44 -7.46 4.66
N MET A 316 4.89 -8.59 5.13
CA MET A 316 3.94 -8.63 6.25
C MET A 316 2.76 -7.64 6.11
N MET A 317 2.23 -7.51 4.91
CA MET A 317 1.14 -6.59 4.60
C MET A 317 -0.17 -7.03 5.27
N PHE A 318 -0.99 -6.04 5.67
CA PHE A 318 -2.34 -6.25 6.20
C PHE A 318 -3.36 -5.49 5.35
N GLY A 319 -4.46 -6.14 4.97
CA GLY A 319 -5.44 -5.52 4.06
C GLY A 319 -6.74 -6.30 3.89
N CYS A 320 -7.53 -5.87 2.91
CA CYS A 320 -8.79 -6.48 2.53
C CYS A 320 -8.61 -7.92 2.03
N CYS A 321 -9.43 -8.82 2.50
CA CYS A 321 -9.50 -10.19 1.97
C CYS A 321 -10.94 -10.69 1.89
N HIS A 322 -11.15 -11.90 1.41
CA HIS A 322 -12.45 -12.59 1.45
C HIS A 322 -12.26 -14.12 1.52
N TYR A 323 -11.16 -14.51 2.14
CA TYR A 323 -10.76 -15.90 2.25
C TYR A 323 -11.13 -16.45 3.64
N ASP A 324 -11.65 -17.68 3.67
CA ASP A 324 -11.99 -18.41 4.90
C ASP A 324 -12.91 -17.64 5.86
N GLY A 325 -13.89 -16.91 5.30
CA GLY A 325 -14.85 -16.11 6.07
C GLY A 325 -14.28 -14.82 6.69
N LYS A 326 -13.01 -14.51 6.46
CA LYS A 326 -12.39 -13.26 6.91
C LYS A 326 -12.59 -12.16 5.86
N LEU A 327 -12.76 -10.92 6.32
CA LEU A 327 -12.74 -9.71 5.47
C LEU A 327 -11.38 -9.02 5.46
N TYR A 328 -10.51 -9.34 6.42
CA TYR A 328 -9.17 -8.75 6.58
C TYR A 328 -8.18 -9.82 7.00
N ASP A 329 -6.97 -9.74 6.47
CA ASP A 329 -5.89 -10.67 6.83
C ASP A 329 -4.53 -9.99 6.76
N GLY A 330 -3.52 -10.59 7.41
CA GLY A 330 -2.16 -10.07 7.49
C GLY A 330 -1.10 -11.15 7.24
N GLY A 331 0.17 -10.71 7.20
CA GLY A 331 1.29 -11.59 6.90
C GLY A 331 1.47 -11.87 5.41
N TRP A 332 0.86 -11.07 4.54
CA TRP A 332 0.99 -11.22 3.08
C TRP A 332 2.26 -10.54 2.57
N ASN A 333 3.02 -11.24 1.75
CA ASN A 333 4.29 -10.78 1.21
C ASN A 333 4.27 -10.76 -0.31
N GLY A 334 4.83 -9.71 -0.92
CA GLY A 334 4.95 -9.62 -2.37
C GLY A 334 5.03 -8.19 -2.89
N THR A 335 5.82 -8.00 -3.95
CA THR A 335 5.82 -6.75 -4.73
C THR A 335 4.45 -6.44 -5.33
N SER A 336 3.55 -7.44 -5.36
CA SER A 336 2.13 -7.30 -5.66
C SER A 336 1.42 -6.26 -4.81
N PHE A 337 1.88 -6.03 -3.58
CA PHE A 337 1.29 -5.04 -2.66
C PHE A 337 2.02 -3.70 -2.70
N ALA A 338 3.25 -3.67 -3.20
CA ALA A 338 4.02 -2.45 -3.42
C ALA A 338 3.48 -1.63 -4.60
N SER A 339 3.11 -2.29 -5.71
CA SER A 339 2.60 -1.59 -6.90
C SER A 339 1.30 -0.82 -6.65
N PRO A 340 0.27 -1.34 -5.94
CA PRO A 340 -0.93 -0.57 -5.63
C PRO A 340 -0.68 0.61 -4.66
N ILE A 341 0.34 0.56 -3.81
CA ILE A 341 0.77 1.74 -3.04
C ILE A 341 1.17 2.86 -3.99
N VAL A 342 2.03 2.57 -4.97
CA VAL A 342 2.47 3.58 -5.94
C VAL A 342 1.31 4.07 -6.81
N ALA A 343 0.34 3.20 -7.14
CA ALA A 343 -0.86 3.59 -7.86
C ALA A 343 -1.75 4.55 -7.04
N GLY A 344 -1.89 4.31 -5.75
CA GLY A 344 -2.56 5.23 -4.84
C GLY A 344 -1.84 6.59 -4.75
N LEU A 345 -0.50 6.58 -4.65
CA LEU A 345 0.31 7.81 -4.68
C LEU A 345 0.13 8.59 -5.99
N ALA A 346 0.04 7.89 -7.12
CA ALA A 346 -0.27 8.51 -8.41
C ALA A 346 -1.65 9.17 -8.41
N ALA A 347 -2.65 8.55 -7.79
CA ALA A 347 -3.99 9.13 -7.67
C ALA A 347 -3.98 10.41 -6.84
N LEU A 348 -3.28 10.43 -5.70
CA LEU A 348 -3.11 11.66 -4.90
C LEU A 348 -2.38 12.76 -5.69
N TYR A 349 -1.35 12.37 -6.46
CA TYR A 349 -0.60 13.31 -7.30
C TYR A 349 -1.46 13.93 -8.40
N PHE A 350 -2.28 13.14 -9.09
CA PHE A 350 -3.14 13.64 -10.16
C PHE A 350 -4.36 14.41 -9.64
N GLU A 351 -4.85 14.14 -8.43
CA GLU A 351 -5.83 15.01 -7.77
C GLU A 351 -5.24 16.41 -7.57
N LYS A 352 -3.99 16.49 -7.08
CA LYS A 352 -3.27 17.76 -6.90
C LYS A 352 -2.93 18.43 -8.25
N ASN A 353 -2.57 17.64 -9.27
CA ASN A 353 -2.01 18.10 -10.52
C ASN A 353 -2.77 17.50 -11.71
N PRO A 354 -4.06 17.88 -11.93
CA PRO A 354 -4.94 17.19 -12.87
C PRO A 354 -4.49 17.27 -14.34
N ASN A 355 -3.71 18.29 -14.69
CA ASN A 355 -3.22 18.52 -16.05
C ASN A 355 -1.84 17.90 -16.33
N ASN A 356 -1.21 17.28 -15.34
CA ASN A 356 0.11 16.70 -15.54
C ASN A 356 0.04 15.41 -16.35
N THR A 357 1.10 15.18 -17.11
CA THR A 357 1.29 13.99 -17.96
C THR A 357 1.88 12.84 -17.16
N SER A 358 1.84 11.61 -17.74
CA SER A 358 2.51 10.44 -17.16
C SER A 358 4.00 10.68 -16.95
N ILE A 359 4.69 11.29 -17.92
CA ILE A 359 6.13 11.59 -17.79
C ILE A 359 6.41 12.61 -16.67
N GLN A 360 5.51 13.58 -16.47
CA GLN A 360 5.66 14.52 -15.35
C GLN A 360 5.44 13.83 -14.00
N PHE A 361 4.46 12.93 -13.90
CA PHE A 361 4.28 12.12 -12.72
C PHE A 361 5.53 11.26 -12.45
N GLU A 362 6.00 10.52 -13.45
CA GLU A 362 7.17 9.65 -13.36
C GLU A 362 8.41 10.42 -12.88
N ASN A 363 8.72 11.56 -13.51
CA ASN A 363 9.85 12.40 -13.11
C ASN A 363 9.68 12.93 -11.68
N ASN A 364 8.48 13.37 -11.27
CA ASN A 364 8.25 13.83 -9.91
C ASN A 364 8.33 12.68 -8.88
N LEU A 365 7.82 11.51 -9.22
CA LEU A 365 7.94 10.31 -8.40
C LEU A 365 9.42 9.98 -8.15
N TYR A 366 10.22 9.89 -9.20
CA TYR A 366 11.64 9.54 -9.12
C TYR A 366 12.44 10.57 -8.33
N ASN A 367 12.20 11.86 -8.59
CA ASN A 367 12.88 12.96 -7.86
C ASN A 367 12.45 13.07 -6.40
N SER A 368 11.27 12.56 -6.04
CA SER A 368 10.76 12.58 -4.67
C SER A 368 11.26 11.40 -3.84
N CYS A 369 11.73 10.33 -4.48
CA CYS A 369 12.20 9.15 -3.77
C CYS A 369 13.35 9.44 -2.81
N ARG A 370 13.45 8.63 -1.75
CA ARG A 370 14.60 8.61 -0.86
C ARG A 370 15.53 7.49 -1.30
N ALA A 371 16.78 7.85 -1.56
CA ALA A 371 17.79 6.88 -1.96
C ALA A 371 17.95 5.79 -0.89
N LEU A 372 18.13 4.55 -1.34
CA LEU A 372 18.42 3.40 -0.48
C LEU A 372 19.94 3.13 -0.52
N ALA A 373 20.50 2.85 0.66
CA ALA A 373 21.91 2.48 0.76
C ALA A 373 22.12 1.02 0.29
N SER A 374 23.37 0.69 -0.07
CA SER A 374 23.76 -0.71 -0.35
C SER A 374 23.51 -1.58 0.88
N GLN A 375 22.92 -2.76 0.67
CA GLN A 375 22.48 -3.65 1.74
C GLN A 375 22.44 -5.10 1.29
N ASN A 376 22.78 -6.04 2.19
CA ASN A 376 22.65 -7.49 1.94
C ASN A 376 23.26 -7.95 0.59
N GLY A 377 24.38 -7.35 0.17
CA GLY A 377 25.03 -7.66 -1.12
C GLY A 377 24.45 -6.93 -2.33
N VAL A 378 23.34 -6.21 -2.18
CA VAL A 378 22.73 -5.37 -3.22
C VAL A 378 23.32 -3.97 -3.17
N GLN A 379 23.80 -3.48 -4.29
CA GLN A 379 24.40 -2.15 -4.39
C GLN A 379 23.34 -1.07 -4.56
N SER A 380 23.59 0.15 -4.07
CA SER A 380 22.63 1.27 -4.15
C SER A 380 22.19 1.60 -5.59
N ASN A 381 23.07 1.42 -6.58
CA ASN A 381 22.74 1.61 -8.00
C ASN A 381 21.85 0.50 -8.60
N GLN A 382 21.56 -0.55 -7.84
CA GLN A 382 20.61 -1.62 -8.19
C GLN A 382 19.21 -1.38 -7.61
N LEU A 383 19.04 -0.31 -6.83
CA LEU A 383 17.82 0.01 -6.07
C LEU A 383 17.00 1.15 -6.72
N GLY A 384 17.07 1.28 -8.05
CA GLY A 384 16.32 2.28 -8.81
C GLY A 384 16.52 3.70 -8.24
N HIS A 385 15.43 4.44 -8.15
CA HIS A 385 15.42 5.78 -7.52
C HIS A 385 15.24 5.73 -6.00
N GLY A 386 15.02 4.52 -5.42
CA GLY A 386 14.87 4.30 -4.00
C GLY A 386 13.42 4.21 -3.53
N ARG A 387 13.19 4.50 -2.25
CA ARG A 387 11.88 4.40 -1.58
C ARG A 387 10.99 5.59 -1.94
N VAL A 388 9.72 5.32 -2.24
CA VAL A 388 8.69 6.36 -2.45
C VAL A 388 8.48 7.22 -1.20
N ASP A 389 8.17 8.51 -1.40
CA ASP A 389 7.91 9.47 -0.33
C ASP A 389 6.79 10.44 -0.73
N VAL A 390 5.61 10.25 -0.14
CA VAL A 390 4.42 11.06 -0.43
C VAL A 390 4.60 12.52 -0.02
N THR A 391 5.34 12.78 1.05
CA THR A 391 5.61 14.14 1.56
C THR A 391 6.32 14.96 0.51
N LYS A 392 7.37 14.40 -0.09
CA LYS A 392 8.12 15.04 -1.17
C LYS A 392 7.35 15.06 -2.48
N LEU A 393 6.68 13.95 -2.85
CA LEU A 393 5.91 13.85 -4.09
C LEU A 393 4.82 14.92 -4.17
N LEU A 394 4.16 15.17 -3.06
CA LEU A 394 3.10 16.18 -2.97
C LEU A 394 3.59 17.56 -2.50
N ASN A 395 4.92 17.76 -2.31
CA ASN A 395 5.47 18.99 -1.77
C ASN A 395 4.70 19.50 -0.54
N LEU A 396 4.47 18.57 0.41
CA LEU A 396 3.82 18.94 1.67
C LEU A 396 4.82 19.69 2.55
N THR A 397 4.38 20.76 3.19
CA THR A 397 5.21 21.46 4.16
C THR A 397 5.30 20.59 5.42
N SER A 398 6.49 20.06 5.71
CA SER A 398 6.73 19.47 7.04
C SER A 398 6.64 20.59 8.08
N SER A 399 5.89 20.39 9.16
CA SER A 399 5.99 21.26 10.33
C SER A 399 7.41 21.16 10.86
N GLY A 400 8.10 22.28 11.06
CA GLY A 400 9.53 22.30 11.43
C GLY A 400 9.88 21.62 12.76
N SER A 401 8.89 21.20 13.56
CA SER A 401 9.08 20.45 14.81
C SER A 401 7.94 19.46 15.04
N VAL A 402 8.28 18.21 15.27
CA VAL A 402 7.34 17.11 15.55
C VAL A 402 7.66 16.51 16.91
N THR A 403 6.63 16.29 17.73
CA THR A 403 6.78 15.55 18.99
C THR A 403 6.51 14.07 18.72
N ALA A 404 7.57 13.27 18.63
CA ALA A 404 7.43 11.81 18.54
C ALA A 404 7.07 11.24 19.93
N ARG A 405 6.03 10.40 19.99
CA ARG A 405 5.47 9.82 21.22
C ARG A 405 5.49 8.31 21.17
N PHE A 406 5.93 7.70 22.26
CA PHE A 406 6.07 6.25 22.38
C PHE A 406 5.51 5.75 23.70
N LYS A 407 4.65 4.73 23.65
CA LYS A 407 4.07 4.07 24.80
C LYS A 407 4.50 2.61 24.88
N SER A 408 5.05 2.23 25.99
CA SER A 408 5.50 0.85 26.26
C SER A 408 5.59 0.60 27.77
N ASP A 409 5.75 -0.66 28.15
CA ASP A 409 6.01 -1.07 29.55
C ASP A 409 7.49 -0.92 29.95
N TRP A 410 8.34 -0.40 29.10
CA TRP A 410 9.76 -0.24 29.39
C TRP A 410 9.99 0.72 30.57
N SER A 411 10.97 0.39 31.40
CA SER A 411 11.43 1.26 32.51
C SER A 411 12.25 2.43 32.00
N ASP A 412 13.08 2.18 31.00
CA ASP A 412 13.94 3.16 30.33
C ASP A 412 13.61 3.21 28.85
N CYS A 413 13.81 4.37 28.23
CA CYS A 413 13.67 4.55 26.79
C CYS A 413 14.65 5.58 26.29
N TYR A 414 15.22 5.32 25.15
CA TYR A 414 16.08 6.23 24.40
C TYR A 414 15.49 6.45 23.00
N ALA A 415 15.65 7.65 22.45
CA ALA A 415 15.27 7.96 21.09
C ALA A 415 16.53 8.22 20.25
N TYR A 416 16.77 7.39 19.26
CA TYR A 416 17.78 7.60 18.24
C TYR A 416 17.12 8.17 16.98
N VAL A 417 17.54 9.39 16.61
CA VAL A 417 16.93 10.19 15.55
C VAL A 417 17.98 10.46 14.48
N TRP A 418 17.64 10.21 13.23
CA TRP A 418 18.56 10.42 12.12
C TRP A 418 17.86 10.82 10.82
N ASN A 419 18.67 11.24 9.85
CA ASN A 419 18.24 11.43 8.47
C ASN A 419 18.61 10.18 7.67
N SER A 420 17.64 9.49 7.11
CA SER A 420 17.83 8.21 6.42
C SER A 420 18.63 8.33 5.12
N VAL A 421 18.73 9.54 4.55
CA VAL A 421 19.47 9.83 3.31
C VAL A 421 20.92 10.20 3.59
N THR A 422 21.13 11.14 4.52
CA THR A 422 22.48 11.68 4.78
C THR A 422 23.25 10.89 5.84
N GLY A 423 22.57 10.04 6.61
CA GLY A 423 23.14 9.36 7.78
C GLY A 423 23.40 10.30 8.96
N THR A 424 23.07 11.60 8.85
CA THR A 424 23.22 12.53 9.96
C THR A 424 22.29 12.14 11.10
N HIS A 425 22.78 12.08 12.32
CA HIS A 425 22.01 11.73 13.51
C HIS A 425 22.07 12.85 14.55
N GLN A 426 21.02 12.95 15.36
CA GLN A 426 20.91 13.97 16.40
C GLN A 426 21.90 13.69 17.55
N ASN A 427 22.03 12.43 17.95
CA ASN A 427 22.93 11.97 19.01
C ASN A 427 23.51 10.59 18.65
N SER A 428 24.63 10.20 19.25
CA SER A 428 25.17 8.85 19.10
C SER A 428 24.22 7.81 19.70
N TRP A 429 24.25 6.59 19.16
CA TRP A 429 23.48 5.45 19.68
C TRP A 429 23.71 5.24 21.19
N PRO A 430 22.69 4.97 22.00
CA PRO A 430 21.27 4.69 21.68
C PRO A 430 20.40 5.95 21.53
N GLY A 431 20.98 7.14 21.48
CA GLY A 431 20.26 8.39 21.33
C GLY A 431 20.02 9.11 22.67
N THR A 432 18.99 9.94 22.69
CA THR A 432 18.61 10.75 23.86
C THR A 432 17.77 9.91 24.82
N LYS A 433 18.16 9.87 26.11
CA LYS A 433 17.36 9.26 27.17
C LYS A 433 16.08 10.08 27.39
N LEU A 434 14.94 9.41 27.42
CA LEU A 434 13.62 10.02 27.56
C LEU A 434 13.07 9.83 28.98
N SER A 435 12.25 10.78 29.40
CA SER A 435 11.45 10.66 30.63
C SER A 435 10.02 10.24 30.28
N LYS A 436 9.45 9.34 31.09
CA LYS A 436 8.08 8.87 30.95
C LYS A 436 7.13 9.83 31.68
N ASN A 437 6.13 10.33 30.95
CA ASN A 437 5.08 11.18 31.53
C ASN A 437 3.72 10.59 31.18
N ASN A 438 2.89 10.30 32.19
CA ASN A 438 1.57 9.67 32.02
C ASN A 438 1.61 8.38 31.16
N GLY A 439 2.67 7.57 31.32
CA GLY A 439 2.83 6.32 30.58
C GLY A 439 3.47 6.45 29.19
N VAL A 440 3.73 7.68 28.71
CA VAL A 440 4.24 7.96 27.37
C VAL A 440 5.62 8.61 27.46
N PHE A 441 6.56 8.11 26.65
CA PHE A 441 7.84 8.77 26.34
C PHE A 441 7.65 9.74 25.19
N SER A 442 8.33 10.88 25.20
CA SER A 442 8.24 11.84 24.11
C SER A 442 9.57 12.56 23.85
N VAL A 443 9.77 12.94 22.60
CA VAL A 443 10.92 13.74 22.14
C VAL A 443 10.48 14.69 21.04
N ASN A 444 10.98 15.93 21.10
CA ASN A 444 10.80 16.88 20.02
C ASN A 444 11.92 16.69 18.99
N VAL A 445 11.53 16.56 17.74
CA VAL A 445 12.42 16.33 16.61
C VAL A 445 12.23 17.44 15.57
N ASP A 446 13.32 17.98 15.08
CA ASP A 446 13.31 18.85 13.90
C ASP A 446 13.06 18.00 12.63
N SER A 447 11.81 17.99 12.18
CA SER A 447 11.38 17.22 11.00
C SER A 447 11.89 17.79 9.67
N SER A 448 12.47 19.00 9.68
CA SER A 448 13.13 19.55 8.50
C SER A 448 14.52 18.95 8.29
N THR A 449 15.17 18.51 9.36
CA THR A 449 16.53 17.93 9.35
C THR A 449 16.50 16.40 9.40
N TYR A 450 15.60 15.81 10.18
CA TYR A 450 15.53 14.37 10.44
C TYR A 450 14.21 13.78 9.96
N ASP A 451 14.24 12.54 9.52
CA ASP A 451 13.06 11.85 8.99
C ASP A 451 12.75 10.51 9.68
N SER A 452 13.67 10.00 10.49
CA SER A 452 13.59 8.67 11.06
C SER A 452 13.92 8.66 12.55
N ILE A 453 13.29 7.73 13.28
CA ILE A 453 13.46 7.53 14.73
C ILE A 453 13.34 6.07 15.10
N ILE A 454 14.18 5.63 16.04
CA ILE A 454 14.04 4.36 16.77
C ILE A 454 13.88 4.67 18.24
N PHE A 455 12.91 4.03 18.91
CA PHE A 455 12.89 3.95 20.36
C PHE A 455 13.56 2.64 20.81
N THR A 456 14.43 2.72 21.80
CA THR A 456 15.14 1.54 22.34
C THR A 456 15.22 1.61 23.86
N GLN A 457 15.20 0.44 24.52
CA GLN A 457 15.30 0.36 25.97
C GLN A 457 16.73 0.55 26.47
N SER A 458 17.74 0.19 25.66
CA SER A 458 19.16 0.30 25.98
C SER A 458 20.04 0.15 24.72
N ASN A 459 21.36 0.18 24.87
CA ASN A 459 22.31 -0.05 23.78
C ASN A 459 22.12 -1.37 23.03
N SER A 460 21.69 -2.43 23.73
CA SER A 460 21.51 -3.79 23.20
C SER A 460 20.16 -4.40 23.57
N GLY A 461 19.26 -3.60 24.12
CA GLY A 461 17.91 -4.04 24.52
C GLY A 461 16.92 -4.05 23.38
N PRO A 462 15.65 -4.37 23.68
CA PRO A 462 14.55 -4.27 22.73
C PRO A 462 14.49 -2.89 22.10
N LYS A 463 14.10 -2.86 20.84
CA LYS A 463 13.91 -1.61 20.06
C LYS A 463 12.69 -1.72 19.16
N THR A 464 12.16 -0.56 18.75
CA THR A 464 11.15 -0.48 17.69
C THR A 464 11.80 -0.74 16.32
N PRO A 465 10.99 -1.03 15.27
CA PRO A 465 11.43 -0.81 13.89
C PRO A 465 11.85 0.64 13.66
N ASP A 466 12.39 0.92 12.49
CA ASP A 466 12.61 2.28 12.01
C ASP A 466 11.25 2.94 11.78
N LEU A 467 10.96 4.00 12.54
CA LEU A 467 9.72 4.75 12.43
C LEU A 467 9.98 6.08 11.70
N LEU A 468 9.03 6.52 10.87
CA LEU A 468 9.10 7.83 10.25
C LEU A 468 8.62 8.92 11.22
N ILE A 469 9.37 10.02 11.33
CA ILE A 469 8.99 11.17 12.15
C ILE A 469 7.66 11.76 11.67
N ALA A 470 7.41 11.74 10.37
CA ALA A 470 6.15 12.16 9.77
C ALA A 470 4.91 11.48 10.38
N SER A 471 5.02 10.24 10.83
CA SER A 471 3.93 9.50 11.47
C SER A 471 3.43 10.09 12.78
N PHE A 472 4.19 11.01 13.38
CA PHE A 472 3.85 11.66 14.65
C PHE A 472 3.30 13.09 14.49
N ILE A 473 3.19 13.62 13.27
CA ILE A 473 2.80 15.01 13.02
C ILE A 473 1.45 15.37 13.66
N ASN A 474 0.48 14.47 13.59
CA ASN A 474 -0.86 14.70 14.15
C ASN A 474 -0.98 14.36 15.64
N GLY A 475 0.14 14.20 16.34
CA GLY A 475 0.14 13.88 17.76
C GLY A 475 0.00 12.39 18.07
N ASN A 476 0.12 11.54 17.07
CA ASN A 476 0.05 10.08 17.21
C ASN A 476 1.04 9.55 18.24
N VAL A 477 0.66 8.47 18.90
CA VAL A 477 1.47 7.72 19.85
C VAL A 477 1.74 6.33 19.29
N TYR A 478 3.00 5.94 19.12
CA TYR A 478 3.35 4.56 18.78
C TYR A 478 3.28 3.69 20.05
N ASP A 479 2.26 2.83 20.15
CA ASP A 479 1.96 2.04 21.35
C ASP A 479 2.43 0.59 21.19
N LEU A 480 3.32 0.14 22.06
CA LEU A 480 3.83 -1.22 22.13
C LEU A 480 3.29 -2.01 23.33
N THR A 481 2.35 -1.46 24.11
CA THR A 481 1.74 -2.17 25.25
C THR A 481 0.76 -3.26 24.79
N SER A 482 0.20 -3.10 23.60
CA SER A 482 -0.66 -4.09 22.94
C SER A 482 -0.13 -4.36 21.53
N PRO A 483 1.06 -4.97 21.40
CA PRO A 483 1.67 -5.16 20.09
C PRO A 483 0.86 -6.13 19.24
N ILE A 484 0.80 -5.87 17.96
CA ILE A 484 0.28 -6.81 16.98
C ILE A 484 1.34 -7.88 16.76
N SER A 485 0.96 -9.14 16.92
CA SER A 485 1.73 -10.29 16.50
C SER A 485 1.01 -10.93 15.32
N GLU A 486 1.59 -10.87 14.15
CA GLU A 486 1.15 -11.61 12.98
C GLU A 486 1.93 -12.93 12.90
N GLN A 487 1.28 -13.96 12.36
CA GLN A 487 1.95 -15.25 12.14
C GLN A 487 3.14 -15.04 11.19
N GLY A 488 4.34 -15.47 11.61
CA GLY A 488 5.59 -15.27 10.86
C GLY A 488 6.38 -14.01 11.21
N MET A 489 5.90 -13.13 12.10
CA MET A 489 6.69 -11.98 12.58
C MET A 489 7.62 -12.38 13.72
N ASP A 490 8.93 -12.18 13.53
CA ASP A 490 9.94 -12.31 14.59
C ASP A 490 10.06 -11.07 15.50
N PHE A 491 9.27 -10.02 15.23
CA PHE A 491 9.29 -8.76 15.96
C PHE A 491 7.86 -8.27 16.26
N LYS A 492 7.74 -7.47 17.32
CA LYS A 492 6.47 -6.85 17.70
C LYS A 492 6.33 -5.49 17.02
N VAL A 493 5.21 -5.29 16.36
CA VAL A 493 4.85 -3.99 15.77
C VAL A 493 3.87 -3.29 16.69
N GLY A 494 4.17 -2.03 17.06
CA GLY A 494 3.26 -1.17 17.79
C GLY A 494 2.17 -0.61 16.91
N VAL A 495 1.14 -0.07 17.54
CA VAL A 495 0.00 0.56 16.90
C VAL A 495 0.10 2.07 17.10
N TYR A 496 -0.24 2.86 16.08
CA TYR A 496 -0.40 4.31 16.22
C TYR A 496 -1.81 4.65 16.72
N HIS A 497 -1.90 5.53 17.71
CA HIS A 497 -3.15 6.05 18.27
C HIS A 497 -3.17 7.57 18.26
#